data_2f48009ef726e231d090c79a7b3c2e6f
#
_entry.id   2f48009ef726e231d090c79a7b3c2e6f
#
_cell.length_a   1.000
_cell.length_b   1.000
_cell.length_c   1.000
_cell.angle_alpha   90.00
_cell.angle_beta   90.00
_cell.angle_gamma   90.00
#
_symmetry.space_group_name_H-M   'P 1'
#
loop_
_entity.id
_entity.type
_entity.pdbx_description
1 polymer ?
#
loop_
_entity_poly.entity_id
_entity_poly.type
_entity_poly.pdbx_seq_one_letter_code
_entity_poly.pdbx_strand_id
1 'polypeptide(L)'
;MANKRSLKRCINYICGELFAECISVSAYYNSDKRNADTLLRCIMRVHSDYIMRVSHPEPGMPAKKYYKSLIADFNNSVNEIVDHIKNLHA
;
A
#
# COMPACT_ATOMS: atom_id res chain seq x y z
N MET A 1 9.46 -10.99 15.30
CA MET A 1 10.47 -10.32 14.48
C MET A 1 10.10 -10.41 13.00
N ALA A 2 10.09 -9.27 12.31
CA ALA A 2 9.73 -9.26 10.91
C ALA A 2 10.89 -9.80 10.05
N ASN A 3 10.57 -10.72 9.13
CA ASN A 3 11.50 -11.18 8.11
C ASN A 3 10.92 -10.86 6.74
N LYS A 4 11.71 -11.08 5.69
CA LYS A 4 11.28 -10.75 4.33
C LYS A 4 9.95 -11.39 3.96
N ARG A 5 9.77 -12.66 4.30
CA ARG A 5 8.54 -13.40 3.99
C ARG A 5 7.33 -12.79 4.72
N SER A 6 7.50 -12.52 6.02
CA SER A 6 6.43 -11.93 6.83
C SER A 6 6.06 -10.53 6.33
N LEU A 7 7.05 -9.72 5.99
CA LEU A 7 6.83 -8.37 5.48
C LEU A 7 6.10 -8.40 4.14
N LYS A 8 6.50 -9.26 3.23
CA LYS A 8 5.84 -9.40 1.93
C LYS A 8 4.39 -9.85 2.09
N ARG A 9 4.15 -10.80 2.99
CA ARG A 9 2.80 -11.28 3.27
C ARG A 9 1.92 -10.16 3.82
N CYS A 10 2.45 -9.38 4.75
CA CYS A 10 1.74 -8.26 5.35
C CYS A 10 1.40 -7.20 4.30
N ILE A 11 2.36 -6.85 3.45
CA ILE A 11 2.16 -5.88 2.38
C ILE A 11 1.10 -6.38 1.40
N ASN A 12 1.19 -7.65 1.00
CA ASN A 12 0.20 -8.26 0.11
C ASN A 12 -1.21 -8.19 0.71
N TYR A 13 -1.32 -8.54 1.99
CA TYR A 13 -2.61 -8.55 2.67
C TYR A 13 -3.21 -7.15 2.73
N ILE A 14 -2.42 -6.18 3.19
CA ILE A 14 -2.91 -4.80 3.37
C ILE A 14 -3.28 -4.18 2.02
N CYS A 15 -2.43 -4.34 1.01
CA CYS A 15 -2.72 -3.80 -0.32
C CYS A 15 -3.95 -4.47 -0.95
N GLY A 16 -4.13 -5.77 -0.71
CA GLY A 16 -5.32 -6.50 -1.16
C GLY A 16 -6.59 -5.96 -0.53
N GLU A 17 -6.54 -5.67 0.77
CA GLU A 17 -7.67 -5.07 1.49
C GLU A 17 -7.98 -3.67 0.97
N LEU A 18 -6.96 -2.86 0.73
CA LEU A 18 -7.14 -1.51 0.19
C LEU A 18 -7.77 -1.55 -1.22
N PHE A 19 -7.31 -2.48 -2.04
CA PHE A 19 -7.82 -2.65 -3.39
C PHE A 19 -9.31 -3.02 -3.37
N ALA A 20 -9.67 -3.99 -2.53
CA ALA A 20 -11.06 -4.44 -2.37
C ALA A 20 -11.94 -3.31 -1.83
N GLU A 21 -11.45 -2.57 -0.85
CA GLU A 21 -12.17 -1.45 -0.26
C GLU A 21 -12.42 -0.35 -1.29
N CYS A 22 -11.43 -0.04 -2.08
CA CYS A 22 -11.55 0.96 -3.13
C CYS A 22 -12.63 0.57 -4.15
N ILE A 23 -12.66 -0.69 -4.56
CA ILE A 23 -13.67 -1.19 -5.49
C ILE A 23 -15.07 -1.12 -4.85
N SER A 24 -15.20 -1.54 -3.60
CA SER A 24 -16.48 -1.56 -2.88
C SER A 24 -17.04 -0.15 -2.71
N VAL A 25 -16.20 0.78 -2.26
CA VAL A 25 -16.62 2.17 -2.02
C VAL A 25 -17.00 2.83 -3.35
N SER A 26 -16.19 2.63 -4.39
CA SER A 26 -16.44 3.18 -5.71
C SER A 26 -17.79 2.69 -6.28
N ALA A 27 -18.06 1.40 -6.15
CA ALA A 27 -19.31 0.82 -6.62
C ALA A 27 -20.51 1.29 -5.82
N TYR A 28 -20.38 1.31 -4.49
CA TYR A 28 -21.47 1.67 -3.59
C TYR A 28 -21.91 3.12 -3.76
N TYR A 29 -20.95 4.04 -3.85
CA TYR A 29 -21.23 5.47 -3.92
C TYR A 29 -21.30 5.99 -5.36
N ASN A 30 -21.17 5.10 -6.35
CA ASN A 30 -21.19 5.49 -7.76
C ASN A 30 -20.19 6.62 -8.04
N SER A 31 -18.99 6.44 -7.49
CA SER A 31 -17.92 7.42 -7.61
C SER A 31 -17.42 7.56 -9.04
N ASP A 32 -16.73 8.67 -9.32
CA ASP A 32 -16.11 8.90 -10.63
C ASP A 32 -15.13 7.75 -10.93
N LYS A 33 -15.41 7.04 -12.00
CA LYS A 33 -14.61 5.88 -12.42
C LYS A 33 -13.15 6.27 -12.63
N ARG A 34 -12.90 7.46 -13.15
CA ARG A 34 -11.54 7.95 -13.41
C ARG A 34 -10.75 8.06 -12.11
N ASN A 35 -11.36 8.64 -11.08
CA ASN A 35 -10.71 8.78 -9.78
C ASN A 35 -10.47 7.42 -9.14
N ALA A 36 -11.44 6.51 -9.24
CA ALA A 36 -11.29 5.16 -8.70
C ALA A 36 -10.17 4.40 -9.42
N ASP A 37 -10.12 4.48 -10.75
CA ASP A 37 -9.07 3.82 -11.53
C ASP A 37 -7.68 4.36 -11.19
N THR A 38 -7.56 5.67 -11.01
CA THR A 38 -6.31 6.30 -10.62
C THR A 38 -5.84 5.79 -9.27
N LEU A 39 -6.77 5.68 -8.32
CA LEU A 39 -6.45 5.19 -6.98
C LEU A 39 -6.06 3.70 -7.00
N LEU A 40 -6.76 2.89 -7.79
CA LEU A 40 -6.41 1.47 -7.95
C LEU A 40 -5.00 1.31 -8.49
N ARG A 41 -4.62 2.13 -9.48
CA ARG A 41 -3.26 2.11 -10.03
C ARG A 41 -2.24 2.53 -8.98
N CYS A 42 -2.58 3.51 -8.14
CA CYS A 42 -1.73 3.95 -7.04
C CYS A 42 -1.47 2.81 -6.06
N ILE A 43 -2.52 2.08 -5.69
CA ILE A 43 -2.40 0.94 -4.78
C ILE A 43 -1.48 -0.13 -5.37
N MET A 44 -1.65 -0.44 -6.66
CA MET A 44 -0.81 -1.42 -7.35
C MET A 44 0.65 -0.98 -7.38
N ARG A 45 0.91 0.31 -7.59
CA ARG A 45 2.27 0.86 -7.62
C ARG A 45 2.91 0.78 -6.24
N VAL A 46 2.18 1.14 -5.20
CA VAL A 46 2.67 1.05 -3.82
C VAL A 46 2.99 -0.40 -3.48
N HIS A 47 2.10 -1.32 -3.83
CA HIS A 47 2.33 -2.75 -3.60
C HIS A 47 3.64 -3.21 -4.25
N SER A 48 3.78 -2.96 -5.54
CA SER A 48 4.96 -3.37 -6.31
C SER A 48 6.24 -2.76 -5.76
N ASP A 49 6.21 -1.46 -5.45
CA ASP A 49 7.36 -0.72 -4.95
C ASP A 49 7.85 -1.27 -3.62
N TYR A 50 6.94 -1.51 -2.68
CA TYR A 50 7.33 -1.98 -1.35
C TYR A 50 7.74 -3.44 -1.35
N ILE A 51 7.13 -4.28 -2.19
CA ILE A 51 7.59 -5.67 -2.36
C ILE A 51 9.03 -5.68 -2.87
N MET A 52 9.34 -4.82 -3.84
CA MET A 52 10.69 -4.70 -4.37
C MET A 52 11.67 -4.21 -3.31
N ARG A 53 11.29 -3.23 -2.51
CA ARG A 53 12.14 -2.71 -1.44
C ARG A 53 12.45 -3.76 -0.39
N VAL A 54 11.48 -4.62 -0.05
CA VAL A 54 11.71 -5.72 0.89
C VAL A 54 12.72 -6.70 0.32
N SER A 55 12.64 -6.97 -0.97
CA SER A 55 13.53 -7.93 -1.65
C SER A 55 14.95 -7.40 -1.84
N HIS A 56 15.10 -6.07 -1.94
CA HIS A 56 16.39 -5.44 -2.28
C HIS A 56 16.74 -4.35 -1.25
N PRO A 57 17.17 -4.75 -0.03
CA PRO A 57 17.56 -3.77 0.98
C PRO A 57 18.78 -2.99 0.53
N GLU A 58 18.86 -1.74 0.99
CA GLU A 58 19.95 -0.83 0.62
C GLU A 58 21.29 -1.31 1.18
N PRO A 59 22.32 -1.46 0.33
CA PRO A 59 23.65 -1.84 0.80
C PRO A 59 24.21 -0.78 1.75
N GLY A 60 24.90 -1.23 2.78
CA GLY A 60 25.54 -0.33 3.73
C GLY A 60 24.64 0.15 4.86
N MET A 61 23.34 -0.10 4.80
CA MET A 61 22.42 0.23 5.87
C MET A 61 22.12 -1.03 6.69
N PRO A 62 22.16 -0.95 8.05
CA PRO A 62 21.78 -2.10 8.88
C PRO A 62 20.36 -2.56 8.54
N ALA A 63 20.17 -3.86 8.37
CA ALA A 63 18.88 -4.44 7.96
C ALA A 63 17.74 -4.01 8.88
N LYS A 64 17.98 -4.04 10.18
CA LYS A 64 16.97 -3.65 11.17
C LYS A 64 16.49 -2.22 10.96
N LYS A 65 17.43 -1.30 10.74
CA LYS A 65 17.12 0.11 10.52
C LYS A 65 16.38 0.30 9.19
N TYR A 66 16.83 -0.41 8.15
CA TYR A 66 16.23 -0.34 6.83
C TYR A 66 14.76 -0.76 6.88
N TYR A 67 14.47 -1.91 7.49
CA TYR A 67 13.09 -2.42 7.53
C TYR A 67 12.21 -1.61 8.44
N LYS A 68 12.75 -1.03 9.50
CA LYS A 68 11.98 -0.12 10.37
C LYS A 68 11.54 1.12 9.60
N SER A 69 12.45 1.71 8.83
CA SER A 69 12.15 2.85 7.99
C SER A 69 11.13 2.50 6.90
N LEU A 70 11.30 1.33 6.28
CA LEU A 70 10.40 0.85 5.24
C LEU A 70 8.97 0.69 5.76
N ILE A 71 8.82 0.10 6.95
CA ILE A 71 7.51 -0.08 7.58
C ILE A 71 6.85 1.26 7.85
N ALA A 72 7.61 2.23 8.37
CA ALA A 72 7.08 3.57 8.63
C ALA A 72 6.61 4.24 7.34
N ASP A 73 7.40 4.15 6.28
CA ASP A 73 7.06 4.72 4.98
C ASP A 73 5.82 4.04 4.39
N PHE A 74 5.76 2.72 4.52
CA PHE A 74 4.60 1.95 4.03
C PHE A 74 3.33 2.37 4.76
N ASN A 75 3.40 2.51 6.09
CA ASN A 75 2.25 2.93 6.89
C ASN A 75 1.76 4.32 6.46
N ASN A 76 2.68 5.24 6.17
CA ASN A 76 2.33 6.58 5.69
C ASN A 76 1.61 6.49 4.34
N SER A 77 2.10 5.66 3.44
CA SER A 77 1.46 5.46 2.13
C SER A 77 0.06 4.87 2.28
N VAL A 78 -0.10 3.89 3.18
CA VAL A 78 -1.40 3.28 3.46
C VAL A 78 -2.39 4.32 3.98
N ASN A 79 -1.95 5.16 4.91
CA ASN A 79 -2.81 6.20 5.46
C ASN A 79 -3.27 7.20 4.41
N GLU A 80 -2.39 7.58 3.50
CA GLU A 80 -2.74 8.46 2.38
C GLU A 80 -3.79 7.80 1.47
N ILE A 81 -3.61 6.53 1.17
CA ILE A 81 -4.56 5.78 0.34
C ILE A 81 -5.91 5.68 1.04
N VAL A 82 -5.93 5.41 2.34
CA VAL A 82 -7.18 5.34 3.11
C VAL A 82 -7.92 6.67 3.03
N ASP A 83 -7.20 7.78 3.16
CA ASP A 83 -7.81 9.11 3.04
C ASP A 83 -8.40 9.33 1.66
N HIS A 84 -7.72 8.90 0.61
CA HIS A 84 -8.24 9.00 -0.76
C HIS A 84 -9.49 8.15 -0.95
N ILE A 85 -9.52 6.96 -0.37
CA ILE A 85 -10.71 6.09 -0.44
C ILE A 85 -11.90 6.78 0.23
N LYS A 86 -11.68 7.39 1.38
CA LYS A 86 -12.72 8.15 2.09
C LYS A 86 -13.27 9.28 1.23
N ASN A 87 -12.40 9.93 0.45
CA ASN A 87 -12.81 11.03 -0.39
C ASN A 87 -13.59 10.59 -1.63
N LEU A 88 -13.57 9.30 -1.99
CA LEU A 88 -14.34 8.81 -3.13
C LEU A 88 -15.84 8.97 -2.96
N HIS A 89 -16.33 9.03 -1.72
CA HIS A 89 -17.74 9.18 -1.46
C HIS A 89 -18.13 10.58 -0.98
N ALA A 90 -17.20 11.50 -1.08
CA ALA A 90 -17.46 12.90 -0.69
C ALA A 90 -18.13 13.67 -1.81
#